data_1ee0d1a3c2472e74a510a15d8af8c20b
#
_entry.id   1ee0d1a3c2472e74a510a15d8af8c20b
#
_cell.length_a   1.000
_cell.length_b   1.000
_cell.length_c   1.000
_cell.angle_alpha   90.00
_cell.angle_beta   90.00
_cell.angle_gamma   90.00
#
_symmetry.space_group_name_H-M   'P 1'
#
loop_
_entity.id
_entity.type
_entity.pdbx_description
1 polymer ?
#
loop_
_entity_poly.entity_id
_entity_poly.type
_entity_poly.pdbx_seq_one_letter_code
_entity_poly.pdbx_strand_id
1 'polypeptide(L)'
;MNKFLILLLGIILISCGRKSIDKSLNSSDEFKVGFTMVTPEQSGITFRNDIVETRYVHHLEWDAIYYGGGVGVGDFNDDGLQDLFFCGNQVDDALYLNKGHFEFEDISHKSGINKNSGWSTGVSIIDIDADGDLDIYVCRSSWKMDDEDQNARANQLFINNGDLTFTESAKAYGLDNIGYSTQATFLDYDHDGDLDMFLLNAPSNNLSQKIKYVKDGFPDYTTDKFFINEDSKFVESSNNLGLKAFSYGLGVVASDINHDGWVDLYVANDYERPDYLYINQKDGTFKNELNDRIKHTSYTAMGCDVSDINNDGFVDIAVLDMQASDHVRGKTNMPSMQPETFWKFVAQGYNYQYMSNVLQLNGGVGYFSDIAQLAGMASTDWSWALLLVDFDNDGYRDIYVSNGVNKDVQNNDFTAEFERKNKAKEKIDLFEFSKEVPSNTLENFIYNNNGDLTFSNKTEEWGMDQESFSFGASYADLDNDGDLDLIVNNNNDFPFLYKNQANGNYLKLSFIGPSENIFSFGVKAIAYYDGETHYSELTPVRGYQSSVETNLHFGLG
;
A
#
# COMPACT_ATOMS: atom_id res chain seq x y z
N MET A 1 43.76 6.62 -9.26
CA MET A 1 44.09 7.60 -8.20
C MET A 1 42.97 8.65 -8.23
N ASN A 2 41.80 8.28 -7.80
CA ASN A 2 40.67 9.19 -7.73
C ASN A 2 40.52 9.70 -6.31
N LYS A 3 40.49 11.01 -6.19
CA LYS A 3 40.42 11.72 -4.91
C LYS A 3 38.94 11.81 -4.53
N PHE A 4 38.56 11.14 -3.47
CA PHE A 4 37.31 11.41 -2.76
C PHE A 4 37.39 12.81 -2.13
N LEU A 5 36.49 13.69 -2.48
CA LEU A 5 36.32 14.99 -1.85
C LEU A 5 35.19 14.86 -0.81
N ILE A 6 35.55 14.67 0.44
CA ILE A 6 34.61 14.73 1.57
C ILE A 6 34.38 16.21 1.87
N LEU A 7 33.18 16.68 1.60
CA LEU A 7 32.75 18.03 2.00
C LEU A 7 32.25 17.97 3.44
N LEU A 8 33.11 18.36 4.38
CA LEU A 8 32.71 18.54 5.79
C LEU A 8 32.05 19.92 5.93
N LEU A 9 30.73 19.97 6.03
CA LEU A 9 30.04 21.20 6.42
C LEU A 9 30.12 21.33 7.94
N GLY A 10 30.98 22.22 8.41
CA GLY A 10 31.09 22.52 9.83
C GLY A 10 29.96 23.43 10.29
N ILE A 11 29.05 22.92 11.11
CA ILE A 11 28.07 23.71 11.84
C ILE A 11 28.76 24.33 13.06
N ILE A 12 28.87 25.65 13.08
CA ILE A 12 29.34 26.40 14.24
C ILE A 12 28.18 26.55 15.22
N LEU A 13 28.14 25.72 16.26
CA LEU A 13 27.26 25.93 17.40
C LEU A 13 27.80 27.04 18.29
N ILE A 14 27.12 28.16 18.33
CA ILE A 14 27.36 29.23 19.32
C ILE A 14 26.64 28.82 20.61
N SER A 15 27.44 28.36 21.56
CA SER A 15 26.98 28.08 22.93
C SER A 15 26.63 29.39 23.65
N CYS A 16 25.36 29.64 23.92
CA CYS A 16 24.94 30.64 24.91
C CYS A 16 24.50 29.94 26.20
N GLY A 17 25.10 30.40 27.26
CA GLY A 17 25.04 30.07 28.65
C GLY A 17 23.84 29.28 29.22
N ARG A 18 24.16 28.25 30.00
CA ARG A 18 23.24 27.60 30.95
C ARG A 18 22.56 28.61 31.86
N LYS A 19 21.28 28.88 31.65
CA LYS A 19 20.34 29.25 32.69
C LYS A 19 19.68 27.97 33.18
N SER A 20 19.80 27.70 34.47
CA SER A 20 18.99 26.70 35.15
C SER A 20 17.51 27.11 34.98
N ILE A 21 16.78 26.36 34.22
CA ILE A 21 15.32 26.50 34.14
C ILE A 21 14.78 25.71 35.33
N ASP A 22 14.18 26.45 36.28
CA ASP A 22 13.36 25.87 37.35
C ASP A 22 12.25 25.04 36.70
N LYS A 23 12.26 23.73 36.92
CA LYS A 23 11.12 22.86 36.63
C LYS A 23 9.98 23.14 37.60
N SER A 24 9.19 24.16 37.32
CA SER A 24 7.82 24.30 37.82
C SER A 24 6.91 24.63 36.64
N LEU A 25 6.81 23.71 35.69
CA LEU A 25 5.71 23.67 34.73
C LEU A 25 4.61 22.84 35.38
N ASN A 26 3.70 23.52 36.05
CA ASN A 26 2.33 23.09 36.17
C ASN A 26 1.69 23.27 34.81
N SER A 27 1.73 22.29 33.96
CA SER A 27 0.80 22.12 32.88
C SER A 27 0.42 20.66 32.84
N SER A 28 -0.80 20.38 33.17
CA SER A 28 -1.52 19.19 32.80
C SER A 28 -1.86 19.29 31.30
N ASP A 29 -0.91 19.46 30.44
CA ASP A 29 -1.06 19.07 29.04
C ASP A 29 -0.72 17.59 29.01
N GLU A 30 -1.74 16.76 29.25
CA GLU A 30 -1.70 15.34 29.00
C GLU A 30 -1.31 15.17 27.54
N PHE A 31 -0.36 14.28 27.28
CA PHE A 31 -0.02 13.82 25.94
C PHE A 31 -1.31 13.30 25.32
N LYS A 32 -1.84 14.03 24.32
CA LYS A 32 -3.07 13.67 23.64
C LYS A 32 -2.74 12.91 22.37
N VAL A 33 -3.33 11.75 22.24
CA VAL A 33 -3.37 10.99 20.99
C VAL A 33 -4.83 10.69 20.69
N GLY A 34 -5.19 10.76 19.44
CA GLY A 34 -6.53 10.41 19.00
C GLY A 34 -6.91 11.09 17.70
N PHE A 35 -7.90 10.54 17.05
CA PHE A 35 -8.37 11.00 15.77
C PHE A 35 -9.78 11.57 15.86
N THR A 36 -10.06 12.54 15.04
CA THR A 36 -11.42 13.07 14.83
C THR A 36 -11.79 12.91 13.37
N MET A 37 -12.89 12.20 13.10
CA MET A 37 -13.40 12.08 11.75
C MET A 37 -13.89 13.44 11.25
N VAL A 38 -13.38 13.86 10.09
CA VAL A 38 -13.85 15.03 9.35
C VAL A 38 -14.95 14.59 8.40
N THR A 39 -16.15 15.15 8.56
CA THR A 39 -17.30 14.73 7.73
C THR A 39 -17.23 15.29 6.30
N PRO A 40 -17.94 14.69 5.33
CA PRO A 40 -18.01 15.23 3.97
C PRO A 40 -18.52 16.66 3.89
N GLU A 41 -19.43 17.07 4.80
CA GLU A 41 -19.93 18.45 4.88
C GLU A 41 -18.86 19.44 5.35
N GLN A 42 -17.91 18.99 6.17
CA GLN A 42 -16.79 19.79 6.65
C GLN A 42 -15.67 19.85 5.62
N SER A 43 -15.32 18.69 5.05
CA SER A 43 -14.20 18.59 4.12
C SER A 43 -14.54 19.00 2.70
N GLY A 44 -15.80 18.92 2.27
CA GLY A 44 -16.18 19.06 0.87
C GLY A 44 -15.87 17.83 0.00
N ILE A 45 -15.32 16.75 0.56
CA ILE A 45 -15.05 15.51 -0.16
C ILE A 45 -16.35 14.73 -0.34
N THR A 46 -16.79 14.62 -1.58
CA THR A 46 -18.06 13.96 -1.94
C THR A 46 -17.86 12.69 -2.77
N PHE A 47 -16.61 12.29 -3.00
CA PHE A 47 -16.26 11.05 -3.67
C PHE A 47 -16.89 9.84 -2.95
N ARG A 48 -17.36 8.86 -3.72
CA ARG A 48 -17.81 7.57 -3.22
C ARG A 48 -17.44 6.50 -4.22
N ASN A 49 -16.72 5.48 -3.80
CA ASN A 49 -16.42 4.32 -4.64
C ASN A 49 -17.58 3.33 -4.63
N ASP A 50 -18.69 3.70 -5.28
CA ASP A 50 -19.90 2.89 -5.30
C ASP A 50 -19.75 1.66 -6.22
N ILE A 51 -19.88 0.47 -5.65
CA ILE A 51 -19.82 -0.82 -6.36
C ILE A 51 -21.22 -1.39 -6.49
N VAL A 52 -21.65 -1.59 -7.73
CA VAL A 52 -22.98 -2.13 -8.06
C VAL A 52 -22.82 -3.44 -8.82
N GLU A 53 -23.24 -4.54 -8.19
CA GLU A 53 -23.31 -5.83 -8.87
C GLU A 53 -24.45 -5.86 -9.89
N THR A 54 -24.16 -6.47 -11.02
CA THR A 54 -25.13 -6.70 -12.09
C THR A 54 -25.14 -8.19 -12.46
N ARG A 55 -26.09 -8.60 -13.32
CA ARG A 55 -26.13 -9.97 -13.84
C ARG A 55 -24.86 -10.38 -14.60
N TYR A 56 -24.08 -9.43 -15.08
CA TYR A 56 -22.87 -9.64 -15.88
C TYR A 56 -21.58 -9.44 -15.09
N VAL A 57 -21.66 -8.73 -13.97
CA VAL A 57 -20.52 -8.41 -13.11
C VAL A 57 -20.96 -8.56 -11.67
N HIS A 58 -20.56 -9.65 -11.03
CA HIS A 58 -20.82 -9.94 -9.62
C HIS A 58 -19.72 -10.90 -9.12
N HIS A 59 -19.56 -11.03 -7.81
CA HIS A 59 -18.44 -11.73 -7.20
C HIS A 59 -18.28 -13.22 -7.60
N LEU A 60 -19.37 -13.92 -7.96
CA LEU A 60 -19.28 -15.31 -8.44
C LEU A 60 -18.75 -15.43 -9.88
N GLU A 61 -18.73 -14.34 -10.64
CA GLU A 61 -18.16 -14.26 -12.00
C GLU A 61 -16.78 -13.62 -11.99
N TRP A 62 -16.56 -12.64 -11.09
CA TRP A 62 -15.32 -11.92 -10.96
C TRP A 62 -15.04 -11.61 -9.49
N ASP A 63 -14.10 -12.33 -8.90
CA ASP A 63 -13.74 -12.25 -7.49
C ASP A 63 -13.10 -10.91 -7.09
N ALA A 64 -12.36 -10.27 -8.00
CA ALA A 64 -11.72 -8.97 -7.76
C ALA A 64 -12.68 -7.76 -7.75
N ILE A 65 -14.00 -7.95 -7.87
CA ILE A 65 -14.97 -6.85 -7.83
C ILE A 65 -14.94 -6.04 -6.52
N TYR A 66 -14.42 -6.64 -5.45
CA TYR A 66 -14.35 -6.02 -4.12
C TYR A 66 -12.91 -5.73 -3.67
N TYR A 67 -11.98 -5.55 -4.60
CA TYR A 67 -10.59 -5.19 -4.24
C TYR A 67 -10.40 -3.70 -3.92
N GLY A 68 -11.45 -2.87 -4.10
CA GLY A 68 -11.41 -1.45 -3.79
C GLY A 68 -10.44 -0.64 -4.67
N GLY A 69 -10.09 0.53 -4.21
CA GLY A 69 -9.18 1.45 -4.89
C GLY A 69 -8.26 2.18 -3.91
N GLY A 70 -7.14 2.66 -4.42
CA GLY A 70 -6.12 3.37 -3.66
C GLY A 70 -6.45 4.84 -3.38
N VAL A 71 -5.58 5.45 -2.58
CA VAL A 71 -5.52 6.89 -2.29
C VAL A 71 -4.12 7.39 -2.62
N GLY A 72 -4.00 8.47 -3.37
CA GLY A 72 -2.75 9.18 -3.62
C GLY A 72 -2.73 10.52 -2.86
N VAL A 73 -1.58 10.86 -2.29
CA VAL A 73 -1.35 12.14 -1.62
C VAL A 73 -0.15 12.84 -2.24
N GLY A 74 -0.26 14.13 -2.51
CA GLY A 74 0.82 14.96 -3.05
C GLY A 74 0.42 16.42 -3.16
N ASP A 75 1.39 17.31 -3.11
CA ASP A 75 1.20 18.74 -3.37
C ASP A 75 1.30 18.98 -4.88
N PHE A 76 0.16 19.05 -5.58
CA PHE A 76 0.12 19.16 -7.04
C PHE A 76 0.23 20.60 -7.56
N ASN A 77 0.24 21.59 -6.67
CA ASN A 77 0.29 23.00 -7.05
C ASN A 77 1.40 23.79 -6.35
N ASP A 78 2.28 23.09 -5.62
CA ASP A 78 3.42 23.63 -4.89
C ASP A 78 3.03 24.77 -3.90
N ASP A 79 1.84 24.61 -3.24
CA ASP A 79 1.36 25.57 -2.23
C ASP A 79 1.69 25.15 -0.79
N GLY A 80 2.30 23.98 -0.60
CA GLY A 80 2.72 23.41 0.68
C GLY A 80 1.62 22.66 1.41
N LEU A 81 0.45 22.44 0.80
CA LEU A 81 -0.64 21.63 1.33
C LEU A 81 -0.75 20.32 0.54
N GLN A 82 -1.01 19.22 1.22
CA GLN A 82 -1.14 17.92 0.57
C GLN A 82 -2.56 17.75 -0.01
N ASP A 83 -2.64 17.49 -1.32
CA ASP A 83 -3.85 17.24 -2.08
C ASP A 83 -4.17 15.73 -2.11
N LEU A 84 -5.39 15.37 -2.50
CA LEU A 84 -5.88 14.00 -2.45
C LEU A 84 -6.38 13.50 -3.81
N PHE A 85 -5.91 12.32 -4.22
CA PHE A 85 -6.41 11.58 -5.37
C PHE A 85 -7.07 10.28 -4.93
N PHE A 86 -8.28 9.99 -5.42
CA PHE A 86 -9.01 8.75 -5.13
C PHE A 86 -9.21 7.94 -6.40
N CYS A 87 -8.83 6.66 -6.36
CA CYS A 87 -9.13 5.69 -7.41
C CYS A 87 -10.58 5.24 -7.33
N GLY A 88 -11.31 5.34 -8.44
CA GLY A 88 -12.67 4.86 -8.60
C GLY A 88 -12.76 3.57 -9.40
N ASN A 89 -13.49 2.56 -8.90
CA ASN A 89 -13.65 1.28 -9.60
C ASN A 89 -14.74 1.35 -10.69
N GLN A 90 -16.00 1.57 -10.30
CA GLN A 90 -17.13 1.78 -11.24
C GLN A 90 -17.51 3.25 -11.39
N VAL A 91 -16.84 4.13 -10.70
CA VAL A 91 -16.98 5.59 -10.75
C VAL A 91 -15.69 6.21 -11.30
N ASP A 92 -15.76 7.47 -11.72
CA ASP A 92 -14.56 8.19 -12.15
C ASP A 92 -13.60 8.43 -10.98
N ASP A 93 -12.31 8.52 -11.26
CA ASP A 93 -11.29 8.96 -10.31
C ASP A 93 -11.56 10.41 -9.89
N ALA A 94 -11.09 10.80 -8.71
CA ALA A 94 -11.32 12.14 -8.20
C ALA A 94 -10.05 12.78 -7.65
N LEU A 95 -9.83 14.06 -7.96
CA LEU A 95 -8.73 14.89 -7.48
C LEU A 95 -9.28 16.07 -6.68
N TYR A 96 -8.85 16.17 -5.44
CA TYR A 96 -9.25 17.21 -4.49
C TYR A 96 -8.08 18.09 -4.10
N LEU A 97 -8.21 19.38 -4.34
CA LEU A 97 -7.23 20.38 -3.94
C LEU A 97 -7.47 20.79 -2.49
N ASN A 98 -6.45 20.73 -1.65
CA ASN A 98 -6.49 21.15 -0.26
C ASN A 98 -6.51 22.68 -0.17
N LYS A 99 -7.46 23.23 0.58
CA LYS A 99 -7.62 24.69 0.81
C LYS A 99 -7.17 25.11 2.22
N GLY A 100 -6.57 24.17 2.97
CA GLY A 100 -6.28 24.33 4.38
C GLY A 100 -7.47 24.01 5.28
N HIS A 101 -7.20 23.78 6.56
CA HIS A 101 -8.23 23.53 7.58
C HIS A 101 -9.16 22.35 7.28
N PHE A 102 -8.66 21.34 6.57
CA PHE A 102 -9.43 20.17 6.10
C PHE A 102 -10.60 20.53 5.17
N GLU A 103 -10.52 21.64 4.44
CA GLU A 103 -11.44 21.99 3.37
C GLU A 103 -10.81 21.66 2.01
N PHE A 104 -11.53 20.94 1.16
CA PHE A 104 -11.06 20.46 -0.14
C PHE A 104 -11.99 20.88 -1.28
N GLU A 105 -11.41 21.21 -2.43
CA GLU A 105 -12.12 21.56 -3.66
C GLU A 105 -11.97 20.44 -4.68
N ASP A 106 -13.09 19.87 -5.16
CA ASP A 106 -13.08 18.91 -6.27
C ASP A 106 -12.68 19.62 -7.57
N ILE A 107 -11.50 19.28 -8.08
CA ILE A 107 -10.98 19.80 -9.35
C ILE A 107 -10.95 18.74 -10.46
N SER A 108 -11.48 17.54 -10.23
CA SER A 108 -11.40 16.39 -11.14
C SER A 108 -11.78 16.72 -12.57
N HIS A 109 -12.91 17.43 -12.75
CA HIS A 109 -13.37 17.83 -14.07
C HIS A 109 -12.48 18.90 -14.72
N LYS A 110 -12.01 19.87 -13.92
CA LYS A 110 -11.17 20.96 -14.39
C LYS A 110 -9.76 20.47 -14.76
N SER A 111 -9.22 19.54 -13.98
CA SER A 111 -7.90 18.96 -14.17
C SER A 111 -7.80 18.04 -15.39
N GLY A 112 -8.92 17.50 -15.84
CA GLY A 112 -8.97 16.61 -17.01
C GLY A 112 -8.71 15.13 -16.71
N ILE A 113 -8.65 14.73 -15.43
CA ILE A 113 -8.41 13.33 -15.02
C ILE A 113 -9.65 12.43 -15.09
N ASN A 114 -10.85 12.98 -15.09
CA ASN A 114 -12.12 12.25 -14.92
C ASN A 114 -12.70 11.62 -16.20
N LYS A 115 -11.90 11.29 -17.19
CA LYS A 115 -12.39 10.85 -18.51
C LYS A 115 -12.42 9.33 -18.69
N ASN A 116 -12.60 8.56 -17.62
CA ASN A 116 -12.27 7.16 -17.70
C ASN A 116 -13.44 6.21 -17.58
N SER A 117 -13.49 5.30 -18.52
CA SER A 117 -14.40 4.14 -18.53
C SER A 117 -13.73 2.86 -17.95
N GLY A 118 -12.59 2.97 -17.25
CA GLY A 118 -11.84 1.83 -16.73
C GLY A 118 -12.15 1.52 -15.27
N TRP A 119 -11.43 0.54 -14.74
CA TRP A 119 -11.47 0.13 -13.33
C TRP A 119 -10.14 0.48 -12.70
N SER A 120 -10.03 1.65 -12.06
CA SER A 120 -8.81 2.10 -11.40
C SER A 120 -8.59 1.32 -10.11
N THR A 121 -7.34 0.96 -9.82
CA THR A 121 -6.93 0.17 -8.67
C THR A 121 -5.91 0.94 -7.84
N GLY A 122 -4.62 0.83 -8.14
CA GLY A 122 -3.56 1.51 -7.43
C GLY A 122 -3.17 2.84 -8.07
N VAL A 123 -2.62 3.72 -7.24
CA VAL A 123 -2.09 5.02 -7.65
C VAL A 123 -0.67 5.20 -7.11
N SER A 124 0.20 5.80 -7.93
CA SER A 124 1.52 6.27 -7.52
C SER A 124 1.65 7.75 -7.86
N ILE A 125 2.04 8.55 -6.89
CA ILE A 125 2.32 9.97 -7.05
C ILE A 125 3.82 10.13 -7.20
N ILE A 126 4.26 10.73 -8.30
CA ILE A 126 5.66 10.75 -8.72
C ILE A 126 5.90 11.88 -9.69
N ASP A 127 7.09 12.47 -9.69
CA ASP A 127 7.60 13.36 -10.74
C ASP A 127 8.33 12.48 -11.77
N ILE A 128 7.66 12.13 -12.87
CA ILE A 128 8.18 11.13 -13.83
C ILE A 128 9.00 11.76 -14.96
N ASP A 129 8.78 13.04 -15.24
CA ASP A 129 9.52 13.77 -16.26
C ASP A 129 10.55 14.75 -15.70
N ALA A 130 10.68 14.74 -14.36
CA ALA A 130 11.68 15.48 -13.60
C ALA A 130 11.59 17.00 -13.84
N ASP A 131 10.38 17.53 -13.93
CA ASP A 131 10.14 18.97 -14.07
C ASP A 131 9.86 19.68 -12.74
N GLY A 132 9.65 18.91 -11.66
CA GLY A 132 9.42 19.37 -10.30
C GLY A 132 7.96 19.39 -9.89
N ASP A 133 7.04 19.10 -10.80
CA ASP A 133 5.62 18.94 -10.51
C ASP A 133 5.27 17.45 -10.33
N LEU A 134 4.40 17.12 -9.38
CA LEU A 134 3.99 15.74 -9.14
C LEU A 134 2.97 15.27 -10.19
N ASP A 135 3.24 14.11 -10.78
CA ASP A 135 2.39 13.40 -11.73
C ASP A 135 1.61 12.27 -11.07
N ILE A 136 0.65 11.70 -11.79
CA ILE A 136 -0.23 10.65 -11.29
C ILE A 136 -0.18 9.44 -12.21
N TYR A 137 0.36 8.31 -11.73
CA TYR A 137 0.27 7.03 -12.43
C TYR A 137 -0.84 6.17 -11.83
N VAL A 138 -1.80 5.72 -12.65
CA VAL A 138 -2.97 4.94 -12.24
C VAL A 138 -2.93 3.55 -12.84
N CYS A 139 -2.89 2.54 -11.99
CA CYS A 139 -3.04 1.14 -12.37
C CYS A 139 -4.49 0.80 -12.68
N ARG A 140 -4.73 -0.10 -13.64
CA ARG A 140 -6.07 -0.46 -14.08
C ARG A 140 -6.27 -1.96 -14.24
N SER A 141 -7.48 -2.40 -13.92
CA SER A 141 -7.96 -3.76 -14.07
C SER A 141 -9.29 -3.80 -14.84
N SER A 142 -9.89 -4.96 -15.02
CA SER A 142 -11.21 -5.13 -15.61
C SER A 142 -11.74 -6.55 -15.37
N TRP A 143 -13.08 -6.71 -15.39
CA TRP A 143 -13.75 -8.02 -15.41
C TRP A 143 -13.82 -8.64 -16.80
N LYS A 144 -13.57 -7.88 -17.86
CA LYS A 144 -13.62 -8.35 -19.25
C LYS A 144 -12.33 -9.03 -19.63
N MET A 145 -12.44 -10.26 -20.12
CA MET A 145 -11.31 -11.11 -20.51
C MET A 145 -11.01 -11.08 -22.00
N ASP A 146 -11.83 -10.40 -22.81
CA ASP A 146 -11.70 -10.36 -24.26
C ASP A 146 -10.92 -9.15 -24.75
N ASP A 147 -10.34 -9.30 -25.93
CA ASP A 147 -9.49 -8.28 -26.56
C ASP A 147 -10.26 -6.99 -26.95
N GLU A 148 -11.59 -7.00 -26.86
CA GLU A 148 -12.43 -5.87 -27.30
C GLU A 148 -12.35 -4.64 -26.42
N ASP A 149 -11.81 -4.76 -25.17
CA ASP A 149 -11.75 -3.66 -24.20
C ASP A 149 -10.34 -3.45 -23.58
N GLN A 150 -9.31 -3.68 -24.35
CA GLN A 150 -7.92 -3.45 -23.89
C GLN A 150 -7.69 -2.01 -23.42
N ASN A 151 -8.34 -1.03 -24.05
CA ASN A 151 -8.22 0.38 -23.66
C ASN A 151 -8.79 0.66 -22.26
N ALA A 152 -9.77 -0.12 -21.79
CA ALA A 152 -10.30 0.04 -20.44
C ALA A 152 -9.34 -0.47 -19.34
N ARG A 153 -8.38 -1.34 -19.71
CA ARG A 153 -7.33 -1.85 -18.83
C ARG A 153 -6.01 -1.11 -18.97
N ALA A 154 -5.85 -0.29 -20.00
CA ALA A 154 -4.61 0.44 -20.18
C ALA A 154 -4.37 1.34 -18.95
N ASN A 155 -3.23 1.14 -18.29
CA ASN A 155 -2.80 2.02 -17.22
C ASN A 155 -2.66 3.45 -17.74
N GLN A 156 -2.76 4.43 -16.86
CA GLN A 156 -2.73 5.84 -17.22
C GLN A 156 -1.64 6.57 -16.50
N LEU A 157 -1.05 7.54 -17.19
CA LEU A 157 -0.08 8.47 -16.65
C LEU A 157 -0.58 9.89 -16.97
N PHE A 158 -0.91 10.62 -15.94
CA PHE A 158 -1.33 12.01 -16.04
C PHE A 158 -0.14 12.91 -15.67
N ILE A 159 0.45 13.52 -16.70
CA ILE A 159 1.53 14.51 -16.53
C ILE A 159 0.91 15.85 -16.12
N ASN A 160 1.39 16.41 -15.03
CA ASN A 160 1.02 17.73 -14.54
C ASN A 160 1.57 18.82 -15.48
N ASN A 161 0.73 19.75 -15.90
CA ASN A 161 1.15 20.83 -16.79
C ASN A 161 1.58 22.11 -16.01
N GLY A 162 1.69 22.04 -14.68
CA GLY A 162 2.04 23.17 -13.81
C GLY A 162 0.91 24.18 -13.59
N ASP A 163 -0.32 23.87 -14.03
CA ASP A 163 -1.49 24.77 -13.88
C ASP A 163 -2.74 24.04 -13.35
N LEU A 164 -2.54 22.91 -12.65
CA LEU A 164 -3.59 22.00 -12.18
C LEU A 164 -4.42 21.36 -13.31
N THR A 165 -3.89 21.35 -14.52
CA THR A 165 -4.40 20.50 -15.60
C THR A 165 -3.42 19.38 -15.88
N PHE A 166 -3.92 18.22 -16.33
CA PHE A 166 -3.11 17.05 -16.57
C PHE A 166 -3.29 16.54 -18.01
N THR A 167 -2.20 15.98 -18.56
CA THR A 167 -2.19 15.37 -19.89
C THR A 167 -1.94 13.87 -19.79
N GLU A 168 -2.90 13.03 -20.25
CA GLU A 168 -2.71 11.59 -20.28
C GLU A 168 -1.61 11.21 -21.29
N SER A 169 -0.54 10.56 -20.82
CA SER A 169 0.70 10.35 -21.55
C SER A 169 1.26 8.92 -21.47
N ALA A 170 0.57 7.96 -20.82
CA ALA A 170 1.09 6.61 -20.55
C ALA A 170 1.67 5.94 -21.82
N LYS A 171 0.95 6.05 -22.94
CA LYS A 171 1.41 5.49 -24.22
C LYS A 171 2.70 6.15 -24.76
N ALA A 172 2.87 7.43 -24.51
CA ALA A 172 4.06 8.17 -24.97
C ALA A 172 5.31 7.73 -24.21
N TYR A 173 5.14 7.39 -22.92
CA TYR A 173 6.18 6.89 -22.03
C TYR A 173 6.38 5.37 -22.12
N GLY A 174 5.47 4.60 -22.76
CA GLY A 174 5.52 3.14 -22.83
C GLY A 174 4.94 2.45 -21.58
N LEU A 175 4.13 3.15 -20.82
CA LEU A 175 3.55 2.72 -19.55
C LEU A 175 2.06 2.37 -19.63
N ASP A 176 1.47 2.34 -20.84
CA ASP A 176 0.06 1.96 -21.09
C ASP A 176 -0.18 0.44 -21.01
N ASN A 177 0.37 -0.22 -19.98
CA ASN A 177 0.22 -1.66 -19.79
C ASN A 177 -1.26 -2.06 -19.70
N ILE A 178 -1.62 -3.15 -20.38
CA ILE A 178 -3.00 -3.67 -20.48
C ILE A 178 -3.23 -4.94 -19.65
N GLY A 179 -2.39 -5.18 -18.64
CA GLY A 179 -2.53 -6.29 -17.71
C GLY A 179 -3.73 -6.14 -16.76
N TYR A 180 -3.72 -6.90 -15.70
CA TYR A 180 -4.63 -6.74 -14.56
C TYR A 180 -3.85 -6.06 -13.43
N SER A 181 -3.50 -4.81 -13.67
CA SER A 181 -2.58 -4.09 -12.80
C SER A 181 -3.24 -3.74 -11.47
N THR A 182 -2.50 -3.88 -10.37
CA THR A 182 -2.97 -3.58 -9.01
C THR A 182 -2.20 -2.42 -8.40
N GLN A 183 -0.88 -2.40 -8.52
CA GLN A 183 -0.03 -1.37 -7.94
C GLN A 183 1.26 -1.25 -8.74
N ALA A 184 1.84 -0.05 -8.82
CA ALA A 184 3.18 0.19 -9.32
C ALA A 184 4.04 0.84 -8.23
N THR A 185 5.34 0.52 -8.20
CA THR A 185 6.31 1.23 -7.37
C THR A 185 7.47 1.71 -8.24
N PHE A 186 8.02 2.87 -7.91
CA PHE A 186 9.11 3.50 -8.62
C PHE A 186 10.38 3.50 -7.77
N LEU A 187 11.52 3.20 -8.38
CA LEU A 187 12.79 3.01 -7.69
C LEU A 187 13.97 3.21 -8.65
N ASP A 188 15.06 3.75 -8.15
CA ASP A 188 16.36 3.76 -8.84
C ASP A 188 17.05 2.42 -8.56
N TYR A 189 16.87 1.41 -9.48
CA TYR A 189 17.33 0.05 -9.21
C TYR A 189 18.81 -0.18 -9.49
N ASP A 190 19.44 0.64 -10.34
CA ASP A 190 20.83 0.48 -10.79
C ASP A 190 21.75 1.65 -10.45
N HIS A 191 21.24 2.63 -9.71
CA HIS A 191 21.94 3.83 -9.23
C HIS A 191 22.41 4.75 -10.36
N ASP A 192 21.66 4.82 -11.45
CA ASP A 192 21.93 5.78 -12.52
C ASP A 192 21.27 7.15 -12.27
N GLY A 193 20.34 7.21 -11.30
CA GLY A 193 19.74 8.42 -10.76
C GLY A 193 18.34 8.69 -11.28
N ASP A 194 17.86 7.95 -12.30
CA ASP A 194 16.47 8.05 -12.74
C ASP A 194 15.58 6.97 -12.07
N LEU A 195 14.28 7.07 -12.26
CA LEU A 195 13.33 6.16 -11.62
C LEU A 195 12.79 5.16 -12.63
N ASP A 196 12.98 3.89 -12.31
CA ASP A 196 12.39 2.74 -12.98
C ASP A 196 11.06 2.35 -12.35
N MET A 197 10.31 1.43 -12.96
CA MET A 197 9.01 1.01 -12.45
C MET A 197 8.87 -0.51 -12.34
N PHE A 198 8.45 -0.98 -11.17
CA PHE A 198 7.92 -2.34 -11.00
C PHE A 198 6.40 -2.31 -10.88
N LEU A 199 5.72 -3.13 -11.71
CA LEU A 199 4.27 -3.18 -11.84
C LEU A 199 3.73 -4.55 -11.45
N LEU A 200 2.82 -4.59 -10.50
CA LEU A 200 2.08 -5.79 -10.12
C LEU A 200 0.88 -6.05 -11.03
N ASN A 201 0.66 -7.33 -11.35
CA ASN A 201 -0.53 -7.81 -12.00
C ASN A 201 -1.18 -8.94 -11.21
N ALA A 202 -2.48 -8.80 -10.91
CA ALA A 202 -3.28 -9.81 -10.21
C ALA A 202 -4.47 -10.23 -11.09
N PRO A 203 -4.31 -11.20 -12.00
CA PRO A 203 -5.41 -11.72 -12.78
C PRO A 203 -6.40 -12.45 -11.87
N SER A 204 -7.71 -12.29 -12.11
CA SER A 204 -8.72 -12.97 -11.29
C SER A 204 -8.53 -14.50 -11.24
N ASN A 205 -8.95 -15.12 -10.13
CA ASN A 205 -8.83 -16.57 -9.93
C ASN A 205 -9.55 -17.38 -11.03
N ASN A 206 -10.69 -16.91 -11.52
CA ASN A 206 -11.41 -17.52 -12.64
C ASN A 206 -10.58 -17.54 -13.94
N LEU A 207 -9.80 -16.51 -14.19
CA LEU A 207 -8.88 -16.45 -15.31
C LEU A 207 -7.69 -17.39 -15.09
N SER A 208 -7.10 -17.40 -13.91
CA SER A 208 -5.93 -18.20 -13.60
C SER A 208 -6.20 -19.71 -13.63
N GLN A 209 -7.40 -20.15 -13.23
CA GLN A 209 -7.78 -21.56 -13.36
C GLN A 209 -7.82 -22.00 -14.84
N LYS A 210 -8.17 -21.12 -15.77
CA LYS A 210 -8.09 -21.37 -17.22
C LYS A 210 -6.64 -21.38 -17.71
N ILE A 211 -5.79 -20.56 -17.13
CA ILE A 211 -4.37 -20.41 -17.50
C ILE A 211 -3.51 -21.55 -16.94
N LYS A 212 -3.86 -22.16 -15.83
CA LYS A 212 -3.13 -23.27 -15.16
C LYS A 212 -2.70 -24.41 -16.10
N TYR A 213 -3.27 -24.50 -17.28
CA TYR A 213 -3.07 -25.56 -18.26
C TYR A 213 -2.39 -25.11 -19.56
N VAL A 214 -1.88 -23.88 -19.64
CA VAL A 214 -1.13 -23.41 -20.82
C VAL A 214 0.27 -24.01 -20.76
N LYS A 215 0.58 -24.88 -21.71
CA LYS A 215 1.80 -25.68 -21.76
C LYS A 215 3.08 -24.85 -22.00
N ASP A 216 2.97 -23.65 -22.50
CA ASP A 216 4.08 -22.82 -22.98
C ASP A 216 4.33 -21.54 -22.15
N GLY A 217 3.94 -21.53 -20.87
CA GLY A 217 4.11 -20.38 -19.98
C GLY A 217 2.81 -19.60 -19.75
N PHE A 218 2.90 -18.55 -18.94
CA PHE A 218 1.75 -17.69 -18.62
C PHE A 218 1.59 -16.61 -19.70
N PRO A 219 0.35 -16.22 -20.03
CA PRO A 219 0.12 -15.06 -20.90
C PRO A 219 0.80 -13.81 -20.32
N ASP A 220 1.39 -13.01 -21.16
CA ASP A 220 2.20 -11.86 -20.76
C ASP A 220 1.44 -10.83 -19.91
N TYR A 221 0.15 -10.64 -20.17
CA TYR A 221 -0.75 -9.75 -19.42
C TYR A 221 -1.10 -10.22 -18.00
N THR A 222 -0.59 -11.40 -17.57
CA THR A 222 -0.82 -11.97 -16.23
C THR A 222 0.44 -12.01 -15.37
N THR A 223 1.55 -11.51 -15.89
CA THR A 223 2.84 -11.51 -15.18
C THR A 223 3.18 -10.11 -14.71
N ASP A 224 3.89 -10.03 -13.58
CA ASP A 224 4.50 -8.79 -13.13
C ASP A 224 5.47 -8.25 -14.17
N LYS A 225 5.65 -6.94 -14.17
CA LYS A 225 6.48 -6.23 -15.13
C LYS A 225 7.50 -5.35 -14.43
N PHE A 226 8.68 -5.28 -15.02
CA PHE A 226 9.66 -4.27 -14.69
C PHE A 226 9.98 -3.47 -15.96
N PHE A 227 9.97 -2.15 -15.82
CA PHE A 227 10.26 -1.22 -16.88
C PHE A 227 11.47 -0.39 -16.51
N ILE A 228 12.51 -0.45 -17.34
CA ILE A 228 13.69 0.40 -17.23
C ILE A 228 13.40 1.73 -17.93
N ASN A 229 13.71 2.83 -17.26
CA ASN A 229 13.65 4.17 -17.85
C ASN A 229 14.87 4.39 -18.74
N GLU A 230 14.65 4.66 -20.01
CA GLU A 230 15.68 5.01 -20.99
C GLU A 230 15.36 6.40 -21.58
N ASP A 231 15.89 7.47 -21.00
CA ASP A 231 15.63 8.86 -21.44
C ASP A 231 14.11 9.20 -21.50
N SER A 232 13.38 9.00 -20.41
CA SER A 232 11.92 9.18 -20.26
C SER A 232 11.08 8.23 -21.15
N LYS A 233 11.65 7.08 -21.54
CA LYS A 233 10.94 5.98 -22.17
C LYS A 233 11.14 4.70 -21.39
N PHE A 234 10.04 4.12 -20.98
CA PHE A 234 10.04 2.91 -20.20
C PHE A 234 10.01 1.67 -21.08
N VAL A 235 11.01 0.79 -20.90
CA VAL A 235 11.22 -0.43 -21.69
C VAL A 235 11.05 -1.66 -20.83
N GLU A 236 10.08 -2.53 -21.15
CA GLU A 236 9.85 -3.77 -20.40
C GLU A 236 11.07 -4.69 -20.42
N SER A 237 11.59 -5.03 -19.24
CA SER A 237 12.85 -5.75 -19.07
C SER A 237 12.79 -6.89 -18.04
N SER A 238 11.62 -7.28 -17.58
CA SER A 238 11.39 -8.27 -16.48
C SER A 238 12.15 -9.57 -16.64
N ASN A 239 12.23 -10.10 -17.87
CA ASN A 239 12.95 -11.35 -18.16
C ASN A 239 14.46 -11.23 -17.90
N ASN A 240 15.05 -10.11 -18.29
CA ASN A 240 16.50 -9.88 -18.19
C ASN A 240 16.92 -9.68 -16.74
N LEU A 241 16.03 -9.09 -15.94
CA LEU A 241 16.26 -8.77 -14.54
C LEU A 241 15.93 -9.92 -13.58
N GLY A 242 15.30 -11.02 -14.06
CA GLY A 242 14.89 -12.13 -13.21
C GLY A 242 13.58 -11.90 -12.46
N LEU A 243 12.78 -10.90 -12.86
CA LEU A 243 11.55 -10.46 -12.18
C LEU A 243 10.26 -10.94 -12.85
N LYS A 244 10.32 -11.65 -13.98
CA LYS A 244 9.12 -12.15 -14.63
C LYS A 244 8.50 -13.30 -13.87
N ALA A 245 7.46 -13.02 -13.13
CA ALA A 245 6.70 -14.01 -12.37
C ALA A 245 5.21 -13.94 -12.70
N PHE A 246 4.54 -15.08 -12.65
CA PHE A 246 3.09 -15.12 -12.56
C PHE A 246 2.71 -15.00 -11.09
N SER A 247 2.00 -13.96 -10.75
CA SER A 247 1.64 -13.64 -9.38
C SER A 247 0.15 -13.33 -9.25
N TYR A 248 -0.27 -13.09 -8.02
CA TYR A 248 -1.50 -12.43 -7.62
C TYR A 248 -1.12 -11.28 -6.71
N GLY A 249 -0.18 -10.44 -7.19
CA GLY A 249 0.40 -9.38 -6.40
C GLY A 249 -0.64 -8.33 -5.98
N LEU A 250 -0.85 -8.19 -4.68
CA LEU A 250 -1.74 -7.19 -4.10
C LEU A 250 -0.99 -6.08 -3.37
N GLY A 251 0.23 -6.34 -2.93
CA GLY A 251 1.09 -5.35 -2.31
C GLY A 251 2.53 -5.46 -2.80
N VAL A 252 3.19 -4.32 -2.95
CA VAL A 252 4.63 -4.25 -3.22
C VAL A 252 5.25 -3.10 -2.44
N VAL A 253 6.44 -3.35 -1.93
CA VAL A 253 7.28 -2.31 -1.31
C VAL A 253 8.70 -2.41 -1.89
N ALA A 254 9.30 -1.25 -2.11
CA ALA A 254 10.69 -1.09 -2.52
C ALA A 254 11.47 -0.49 -1.34
N SER A 255 12.52 -1.18 -0.87
CA SER A 255 13.35 -0.74 0.25
C SER A 255 14.68 -1.49 0.25
N ASP A 256 15.70 -0.97 0.91
CA ASP A 256 16.98 -1.68 1.15
C ASP A 256 16.81 -2.70 2.29
N ILE A 257 16.14 -3.80 1.98
CA ILE A 257 15.70 -4.80 2.98
C ILE A 257 16.89 -5.52 3.63
N ASN A 258 17.99 -5.65 2.91
CA ASN A 258 19.18 -6.32 3.40
C ASN A 258 20.27 -5.36 3.92
N HIS A 259 19.99 -4.06 3.90
CA HIS A 259 20.85 -2.97 4.37
C HIS A 259 22.23 -2.94 3.65
N ASP A 260 22.23 -3.18 2.35
CA ASP A 260 23.44 -3.20 1.52
C ASP A 260 23.62 -1.98 0.60
N GLY A 261 22.70 -1.05 0.68
CA GLY A 261 22.68 0.21 -0.05
C GLY A 261 21.90 0.17 -1.37
N TRP A 262 21.41 -0.99 -1.79
CA TRP A 262 20.64 -1.18 -3.02
C TRP A 262 19.17 -1.49 -2.70
N VAL A 263 18.28 -1.02 -3.54
CA VAL A 263 16.85 -1.23 -3.32
C VAL A 263 16.45 -2.65 -3.72
N ASP A 264 15.74 -3.33 -2.82
CA ASP A 264 15.13 -4.64 -2.98
C ASP A 264 13.60 -4.50 -3.15
N LEU A 265 12.91 -5.60 -3.48
CA LEU A 265 11.45 -5.63 -3.62
C LEU A 265 10.87 -6.76 -2.77
N TYR A 266 9.83 -6.44 -1.99
CA TYR A 266 8.94 -7.46 -1.42
C TYR A 266 7.59 -7.40 -2.11
N VAL A 267 7.07 -8.56 -2.53
CA VAL A 267 5.78 -8.73 -3.22
C VAL A 267 4.89 -9.65 -2.40
N ALA A 268 3.76 -9.14 -1.94
CA ALA A 268 2.72 -9.89 -1.26
C ALA A 268 1.75 -10.48 -2.28
N ASN A 269 1.55 -11.80 -2.25
CA ASN A 269 0.74 -12.53 -3.20
C ASN A 269 -0.48 -13.18 -2.56
N ASP A 270 -1.65 -12.95 -3.13
CA ASP A 270 -2.88 -13.63 -2.76
C ASP A 270 -2.93 -15.08 -3.30
N TYR A 271 -3.91 -15.84 -2.86
CA TYR A 271 -4.18 -17.22 -3.23
C TYR A 271 -3.01 -18.18 -2.90
N GLU A 272 -2.83 -19.17 -3.73
CA GLU A 272 -1.89 -20.28 -3.57
C GLU A 272 -0.46 -19.92 -4.03
N ARG A 273 -0.11 -18.65 -4.15
CA ARG A 273 1.22 -18.22 -4.57
C ARG A 273 2.04 -17.75 -3.36
N PRO A 274 3.32 -18.13 -3.27
CA PRO A 274 4.18 -17.58 -2.25
C PRO A 274 4.47 -16.11 -2.56
N ASP A 275 4.75 -15.34 -1.52
CA ASP A 275 5.33 -14.02 -1.67
C ASP A 275 6.69 -14.10 -2.39
N TYR A 276 7.19 -12.95 -2.84
CA TYR A 276 8.54 -12.86 -3.37
C TYR A 276 9.36 -11.84 -2.56
N LEU A 277 10.61 -12.19 -2.29
CA LEU A 277 11.63 -11.29 -1.78
C LEU A 277 12.77 -11.24 -2.81
N TYR A 278 12.74 -10.22 -3.64
CA TYR A 278 13.71 -10.00 -4.69
C TYR A 278 14.85 -9.13 -4.18
N ILE A 279 16.01 -9.73 -3.99
CA ILE A 279 17.23 -9.05 -3.57
C ILE A 279 18.02 -8.60 -4.80
N ASN A 280 18.35 -7.33 -4.85
CA ASN A 280 19.17 -6.72 -5.90
C ASN A 280 20.59 -7.28 -5.84
N GLN A 281 21.08 -7.81 -6.95
CA GLN A 281 22.40 -8.45 -7.02
C GLN A 281 23.52 -7.46 -7.39
N LYS A 282 23.23 -6.16 -7.55
CA LYS A 282 24.19 -5.10 -7.90
C LYS A 282 24.86 -5.27 -9.27
N ASP A 283 24.29 -6.12 -10.09
CA ASP A 283 24.76 -6.42 -11.46
C ASP A 283 23.67 -6.19 -12.50
N GLY A 284 22.59 -5.47 -12.11
CA GLY A 284 21.43 -5.22 -12.92
C GLY A 284 20.41 -6.36 -12.91
N THR A 285 20.51 -7.30 -11.96
CA THR A 285 19.55 -8.41 -11.81
C THR A 285 19.04 -8.52 -10.38
N PHE A 286 17.91 -9.22 -10.23
CA PHE A 286 17.32 -9.57 -8.95
C PHE A 286 17.27 -11.08 -8.75
N LYS A 287 17.36 -11.51 -7.50
CA LYS A 287 17.22 -12.91 -7.11
C LYS A 287 16.15 -13.05 -6.03
N ASN A 288 15.20 -13.95 -6.23
CA ASN A 288 14.24 -14.28 -5.18
C ASN A 288 14.93 -15.09 -4.07
N GLU A 289 15.07 -14.49 -2.90
CA GLU A 289 15.69 -15.08 -1.70
C GLU A 289 14.68 -15.37 -0.57
N LEU A 290 13.37 -15.40 -0.88
CA LEU A 290 12.33 -15.60 0.13
C LEU A 290 12.62 -16.83 1.02
N ASN A 291 12.82 -17.99 0.44
CA ASN A 291 13.04 -19.25 1.17
C ASN A 291 14.36 -19.26 1.96
N ASP A 292 15.33 -18.48 1.53
CA ASP A 292 16.62 -18.38 2.20
C ASP A 292 16.52 -17.53 3.47
N ARG A 293 15.70 -16.47 3.44
CA ARG A 293 15.62 -15.46 4.51
C ARG A 293 14.39 -15.56 5.40
N ILE A 294 13.23 -15.96 4.86
CA ILE A 294 11.93 -16.03 5.54
C ILE A 294 11.47 -17.49 5.62
N LYS A 295 11.05 -17.96 6.79
CA LYS A 295 10.68 -19.38 6.99
C LYS A 295 9.23 -19.66 6.71
N HIS A 296 8.34 -18.69 6.90
CA HIS A 296 6.94 -18.78 6.51
C HIS A 296 6.38 -17.40 6.15
N THR A 297 5.32 -17.39 5.37
CA THR A 297 4.61 -16.18 4.95
C THR A 297 3.11 -16.33 5.24
N SER A 298 2.36 -15.28 4.99
CA SER A 298 0.92 -15.29 4.87
C SER A 298 0.48 -16.29 3.78
N TYR A 299 -0.75 -16.81 3.87
CA TYR A 299 -1.31 -17.75 2.86
C TYR A 299 -2.06 -17.00 1.75
N THR A 300 -2.77 -15.94 2.12
CA THR A 300 -3.53 -15.08 1.22
C THR A 300 -3.12 -13.63 1.50
N ALA A 301 -1.86 -13.33 1.11
CA ALA A 301 -1.26 -12.04 1.43
C ALA A 301 -1.97 -10.90 0.67
N MET A 302 -2.24 -9.83 1.40
CA MET A 302 -2.91 -8.63 0.93
C MET A 302 -1.92 -7.45 0.85
N GLY A 303 -2.18 -6.37 1.55
CA GLY A 303 -1.24 -5.26 1.66
C GLY A 303 -0.01 -5.61 2.48
N CYS A 304 1.08 -4.93 2.18
CA CYS A 304 2.33 -5.02 2.92
C CYS A 304 2.96 -3.65 3.11
N ASP A 305 3.79 -3.54 4.13
CA ASP A 305 4.60 -2.35 4.37
C ASP A 305 5.92 -2.72 5.03
N VAL A 306 6.92 -1.84 4.92
CA VAL A 306 8.24 -2.01 5.55
C VAL A 306 8.61 -0.77 6.33
N SER A 307 9.12 -0.97 7.55
CA SER A 307 9.70 0.09 8.37
C SER A 307 10.53 -0.52 9.50
N ASP A 308 11.42 0.26 10.09
CA ASP A 308 12.11 -0.09 11.33
C ASP A 308 11.14 0.13 12.52
N ILE A 309 10.56 -0.96 13.04
CA ILE A 309 9.53 -0.89 14.11
C ILE A 309 10.12 -0.87 15.53
N ASN A 310 11.40 -1.20 15.66
CA ASN A 310 12.07 -1.33 16.96
C ASN A 310 13.29 -0.42 17.13
N ASN A 311 13.52 0.48 16.17
CA ASN A 311 14.60 1.46 16.14
C ASN A 311 16.00 0.82 16.21
N ASP A 312 16.18 -0.37 15.60
CA ASP A 312 17.49 -1.05 15.54
C ASP A 312 18.29 -0.73 14.25
N GLY A 313 17.69 0.02 13.32
CA GLY A 313 18.30 0.46 12.07
C GLY A 313 18.09 -0.51 10.91
N PHE A 314 17.34 -1.59 11.08
CA PHE A 314 17.00 -2.53 10.02
C PHE A 314 15.48 -2.47 9.77
N VAL A 315 15.09 -2.49 8.52
CA VAL A 315 13.65 -2.49 8.18
C VAL A 315 13.04 -3.87 8.39
N ASP A 316 11.86 -3.89 8.99
CA ASP A 316 11.03 -5.05 9.21
C ASP A 316 9.93 -5.11 8.15
N ILE A 317 9.35 -6.30 7.89
CA ILE A 317 8.34 -6.50 6.88
C ILE A 317 7.04 -6.94 7.55
N ALA A 318 5.96 -6.20 7.34
CA ALA A 318 4.62 -6.61 7.77
C ALA A 318 3.74 -6.94 6.56
N VAL A 319 2.92 -8.00 6.66
CA VAL A 319 2.01 -8.44 5.61
C VAL A 319 0.69 -8.87 6.23
N LEU A 320 -0.40 -8.45 5.63
CA LEU A 320 -1.76 -8.79 6.08
C LEU A 320 -2.30 -10.05 5.40
N ASP A 321 -3.24 -10.69 6.08
CA ASP A 321 -4.01 -11.84 5.62
C ASP A 321 -5.50 -11.65 5.97
N MET A 322 -6.33 -12.63 5.70
CA MET A 322 -7.79 -12.58 5.92
C MET A 322 -8.23 -13.30 7.20
N GLN A 323 -7.41 -13.43 8.22
CA GLN A 323 -7.77 -14.13 9.46
C GLN A 323 -8.60 -13.23 10.39
N ALA A 324 -9.84 -13.63 10.66
CA ALA A 324 -10.69 -12.91 11.62
C ALA A 324 -10.16 -12.99 13.06
N SER A 325 -10.19 -11.86 13.77
CA SER A 325 -9.92 -11.78 15.20
C SER A 325 -11.08 -12.33 16.02
N ASP A 326 -12.34 -12.15 15.57
CA ASP A 326 -13.54 -12.69 16.22
C ASP A 326 -13.66 -14.20 16.00
N HIS A 327 -13.91 -14.92 17.11
CA HIS A 327 -13.99 -16.39 17.08
C HIS A 327 -15.15 -16.91 16.20
N VAL A 328 -16.32 -16.29 16.25
CA VAL A 328 -17.49 -16.73 15.49
C VAL A 328 -17.26 -16.47 14.02
N ARG A 329 -16.80 -15.25 13.68
CA ARG A 329 -16.49 -14.86 12.33
C ARG A 329 -15.39 -15.73 11.72
N GLY A 330 -14.33 -16.03 12.47
CA GLY A 330 -13.25 -16.95 12.04
C GLY A 330 -13.71 -18.39 11.81
N LYS A 331 -14.87 -18.81 12.36
CA LYS A 331 -15.46 -20.11 12.11
C LYS A 331 -16.50 -20.11 10.98
N THR A 332 -17.11 -18.97 10.71
CA THR A 332 -18.20 -18.87 9.72
C THR A 332 -17.73 -18.33 8.37
N ASN A 333 -16.70 -17.49 8.33
CA ASN A 333 -16.30 -16.77 7.12
C ASN A 333 -14.93 -17.15 6.56
N MET A 334 -14.17 -18.02 7.24
CA MET A 334 -12.85 -18.41 6.76
C MET A 334 -12.79 -19.90 6.51
N PRO A 335 -12.31 -20.36 5.32
CA PRO A 335 -12.01 -21.74 5.11
C PRO A 335 -10.84 -22.13 6.02
N SER A 336 -10.94 -23.26 6.71
CA SER A 336 -9.79 -23.81 7.41
C SER A 336 -8.73 -24.23 6.40
N MET A 337 -7.47 -23.98 6.71
CA MET A 337 -6.35 -24.50 5.92
C MET A 337 -6.48 -26.01 5.77
N GLN A 338 -6.36 -26.50 4.53
CA GLN A 338 -6.43 -27.93 4.23
C GLN A 338 -5.02 -28.54 4.32
N PRO A 339 -4.73 -29.43 5.28
CA PRO A 339 -3.39 -29.99 5.45
C PRO A 339 -2.83 -30.67 4.19
N GLU A 340 -3.69 -31.31 3.39
CA GLU A 340 -3.26 -31.97 2.15
C GLU A 340 -2.78 -30.97 1.09
N THR A 341 -3.47 -29.84 0.96
CA THR A 341 -3.09 -28.74 0.05
C THR A 341 -1.81 -28.08 0.53
N PHE A 342 -1.70 -27.77 1.82
CA PHE A 342 -0.51 -27.22 2.44
C PHE A 342 0.75 -28.06 2.13
N TRP A 343 0.72 -29.37 2.45
CA TRP A 343 1.87 -30.24 2.22
C TRP A 343 2.18 -30.45 0.73
N LYS A 344 1.18 -30.37 -0.14
CA LYS A 344 1.38 -30.40 -1.59
C LYS A 344 2.19 -29.19 -2.08
N PHE A 345 1.93 -27.99 -1.56
CA PHE A 345 2.69 -26.78 -1.92
C PHE A 345 4.11 -26.83 -1.37
N VAL A 346 4.28 -27.24 -0.11
CA VAL A 346 5.61 -27.45 0.47
C VAL A 346 6.42 -28.47 -0.35
N ALA A 347 5.80 -29.57 -0.81
CA ALA A 347 6.46 -30.56 -1.68
C ALA A 347 6.81 -30.01 -3.07
N GLN A 348 6.19 -28.91 -3.51
CA GLN A 348 6.52 -28.21 -4.75
C GLN A 348 7.61 -27.15 -4.57
N GLY A 349 8.14 -26.99 -3.37
CA GLY A 349 9.21 -26.04 -3.05
C GLY A 349 8.70 -24.67 -2.58
N TYR A 350 7.39 -24.51 -2.31
CA TYR A 350 6.87 -23.30 -1.69
C TYR A 350 7.29 -23.26 -0.23
N ASN A 351 7.40 -22.06 0.32
CA ASN A 351 7.64 -21.87 1.72
C ASN A 351 6.38 -22.27 2.54
N TYR A 352 6.46 -22.28 3.87
CA TYR A 352 5.29 -22.54 4.71
C TYR A 352 4.40 -21.30 4.71
N GLN A 353 3.13 -21.46 4.28
CA GLN A 353 2.16 -20.37 4.22
C GLN A 353 1.05 -20.64 5.24
N TYR A 354 0.81 -19.70 6.14
CA TYR A 354 -0.24 -19.80 7.16
C TYR A 354 -1.23 -18.64 7.00
N MET A 355 -2.52 -18.92 7.19
CA MET A 355 -3.56 -17.91 7.20
C MET A 355 -3.44 -17.09 8.49
N SER A 356 -2.62 -16.07 8.45
CA SER A 356 -2.32 -15.15 9.55
C SER A 356 -1.53 -13.97 9.02
N ASN A 357 -1.76 -12.79 9.58
CA ASN A 357 -0.81 -11.70 9.38
C ASN A 357 0.58 -12.11 9.85
N VAL A 358 1.60 -11.57 9.22
CA VAL A 358 3.00 -11.76 9.62
C VAL A 358 3.67 -10.42 9.89
N LEU A 359 4.57 -10.41 10.86
CA LEU A 359 5.46 -9.30 11.18
C LEU A 359 6.87 -9.87 11.27
N GLN A 360 7.60 -9.77 10.17
CA GLN A 360 8.91 -10.35 9.98
C GLN A 360 9.99 -9.39 10.52
N LEU A 361 10.42 -9.61 11.76
CA LEU A 361 11.47 -8.83 12.41
C LEU A 361 12.82 -9.14 11.79
N ASN A 362 13.55 -8.10 11.37
CA ASN A 362 14.89 -8.15 10.82
C ASN A 362 15.93 -7.85 11.92
N GLY A 363 16.64 -8.86 12.37
CA GLY A 363 17.70 -8.66 13.38
C GLY A 363 19.09 -8.38 12.79
N GLY A 364 19.21 -7.97 11.52
CA GLY A 364 20.47 -7.67 10.86
C GLY A 364 21.40 -8.88 10.61
N VAL A 365 20.87 -10.11 10.76
CA VAL A 365 21.65 -11.37 10.63
C VAL A 365 21.34 -12.13 9.34
N GLY A 366 20.58 -11.51 8.43
CA GLY A 366 20.22 -12.08 7.13
C GLY A 366 19.00 -13.01 7.16
N TYR A 367 18.35 -13.17 8.31
CA TYR A 367 17.11 -13.93 8.51
C TYR A 367 16.07 -13.10 9.23
N PHE A 368 14.83 -13.34 8.88
CA PHE A 368 13.67 -12.75 9.54
C PHE A 368 13.03 -13.70 10.54
N SER A 369 12.38 -13.12 11.56
CA SER A 369 11.63 -13.87 12.58
C SER A 369 10.22 -13.31 12.66
N ASP A 370 9.19 -14.13 12.40
CA ASP A 370 7.81 -13.67 12.57
C ASP A 370 7.47 -13.49 14.05
N ILE A 371 7.05 -12.29 14.40
CA ILE A 371 6.63 -11.90 15.74
C ILE A 371 5.15 -11.48 15.82
N ALA A 372 4.34 -11.64 14.75
CA ALA A 372 2.96 -11.16 14.71
C ALA A 372 2.09 -11.64 15.88
N GLN A 373 2.31 -12.88 16.36
CA GLN A 373 1.63 -13.42 17.54
C GLN A 373 2.09 -12.73 18.83
N LEU A 374 3.38 -12.44 18.97
CA LEU A 374 3.93 -11.69 20.12
C LEU A 374 3.44 -10.25 20.09
N ALA A 375 3.46 -9.64 18.92
CA ALA A 375 3.02 -8.28 18.67
C ALA A 375 1.52 -8.07 18.92
N GLY A 376 0.70 -9.14 18.85
CA GLY A 376 -0.74 -9.06 19.06
C GLY A 376 -1.53 -8.67 17.80
N MET A 377 -0.90 -8.67 16.60
CA MET A 377 -1.52 -8.24 15.35
C MET A 377 -1.78 -9.38 14.34
N ALA A 378 -1.64 -10.63 14.75
CA ALA A 378 -1.71 -11.80 13.86
C ALA A 378 -3.07 -12.04 13.20
N SER A 379 -4.14 -11.39 13.66
CA SER A 379 -5.51 -11.57 13.16
C SER A 379 -6.27 -10.25 13.23
N THR A 380 -6.67 -9.74 12.07
CA THR A 380 -7.32 -8.42 11.91
C THR A 380 -8.54 -8.43 11.00
N ASP A 381 -9.08 -9.61 10.67
CA ASP A 381 -10.20 -9.88 9.75
C ASP A 381 -9.79 -9.81 8.28
N TRP A 382 -10.66 -9.36 7.38
CA TRP A 382 -10.37 -9.25 5.94
C TRP A 382 -9.66 -7.93 5.68
N SER A 383 -8.35 -7.97 5.79
CA SER A 383 -7.51 -6.78 5.85
C SER A 383 -6.90 -6.43 4.48
N TRP A 384 -6.70 -5.13 4.21
CA TRP A 384 -6.19 -4.62 2.93
C TRP A 384 -4.98 -3.71 3.10
N ALA A 385 -5.18 -2.43 3.46
CA ALA A 385 -4.06 -1.53 3.67
C ALA A 385 -3.37 -1.80 5.00
N LEU A 386 -2.05 -1.81 4.95
CA LEU A 386 -1.17 -1.84 6.10
C LEU A 386 -0.26 -0.61 6.06
N LEU A 387 -0.22 0.17 7.12
CA LEU A 387 0.69 1.30 7.23
C LEU A 387 1.47 1.20 8.54
N LEU A 388 2.80 1.29 8.45
CA LEU A 388 3.72 1.36 9.58
C LEU A 388 4.16 2.82 9.75
N VAL A 389 3.49 3.55 10.65
CA VAL A 389 3.57 5.02 10.77
C VAL A 389 3.58 5.41 12.25
N ASP A 390 4.37 6.40 12.60
CA ASP A 390 4.36 7.01 13.94
C ASP A 390 3.23 8.04 14.02
N PHE A 391 2.05 7.61 14.50
CA PHE A 391 0.87 8.46 14.58
C PHE A 391 0.81 9.29 15.86
N ASP A 392 1.52 8.89 16.90
CA ASP A 392 1.51 9.61 18.18
C ASP A 392 2.78 10.44 18.44
N ASN A 393 3.69 10.49 17.46
CA ASN A 393 4.95 11.23 17.54
C ASN A 393 5.89 10.76 18.66
N ASP A 394 5.78 9.50 19.13
CA ASP A 394 6.64 8.96 20.17
C ASP A 394 7.99 8.40 19.66
N GLY A 395 8.14 8.30 18.32
CA GLY A 395 9.33 7.80 17.64
C GLY A 395 9.31 6.32 17.31
N TYR A 396 8.27 5.58 17.69
CA TYR A 396 8.05 4.20 17.28
C TYR A 396 6.95 4.11 16.22
N ARG A 397 7.07 3.15 15.30
CA ARG A 397 6.08 2.98 14.23
C ARG A 397 4.88 2.18 14.74
N ASP A 398 3.71 2.79 14.70
CA ASP A 398 2.41 2.17 14.93
C ASP A 398 1.96 1.33 13.74
N ILE A 399 0.88 0.57 13.89
CA ILE A 399 0.29 -0.22 12.82
C ILE A 399 -1.15 0.23 12.57
N TYR A 400 -1.44 0.67 11.34
CA TYR A 400 -2.80 0.84 10.88
C TYR A 400 -3.19 -0.28 9.90
N VAL A 401 -4.43 -0.79 10.02
CA VAL A 401 -5.00 -1.86 9.18
C VAL A 401 -6.40 -1.48 8.73
N SER A 402 -6.64 -1.39 7.42
CA SER A 402 -7.99 -1.27 6.88
C SER A 402 -8.64 -2.63 6.68
N ASN A 403 -9.94 -2.73 6.95
CA ASN A 403 -10.73 -3.94 6.85
C ASN A 403 -12.00 -3.73 6.02
N GLY A 404 -12.36 -4.74 5.22
CA GLY A 404 -13.63 -4.73 4.55
C GLY A 404 -13.72 -5.70 3.38
N VAL A 405 -14.90 -6.23 3.19
CA VAL A 405 -15.32 -6.90 1.97
C VAL A 405 -16.82 -6.68 1.82
N ASN A 406 -17.27 -6.18 0.68
CA ASN A 406 -18.67 -5.82 0.51
C ASN A 406 -19.65 -6.99 0.75
N LYS A 407 -19.15 -8.24 0.62
CA LYS A 407 -19.90 -9.46 0.95
C LYS A 407 -18.97 -10.50 1.53
N ASP A 408 -19.44 -11.26 2.50
CA ASP A 408 -18.72 -12.38 3.12
C ASP A 408 -18.62 -13.58 2.16
N VAL A 409 -17.88 -13.44 1.07
CA VAL A 409 -17.77 -14.41 -0.02
C VAL A 409 -17.18 -15.76 0.40
N GLN A 410 -16.49 -15.78 1.53
CA GLN A 410 -15.94 -16.99 2.17
C GLN A 410 -16.88 -17.61 3.23
N ASN A 411 -18.13 -17.15 3.30
CA ASN A 411 -19.10 -17.66 4.27
C ASN A 411 -19.35 -19.16 4.08
N ASN A 412 -19.08 -19.96 5.11
CA ASN A 412 -19.13 -21.42 5.08
C ASN A 412 -20.55 -21.95 4.83
N ASP A 413 -21.57 -21.30 5.37
CA ASP A 413 -22.97 -21.72 5.17
C ASP A 413 -23.41 -21.47 3.72
N PHE A 414 -23.04 -20.30 3.17
CA PHE A 414 -23.28 -19.99 1.76
C PHE A 414 -22.58 -20.99 0.83
N THR A 415 -21.30 -21.26 1.08
CA THR A 415 -20.50 -22.23 0.31
C THR A 415 -21.08 -23.64 0.38
N ALA A 416 -21.51 -24.08 1.57
CA ALA A 416 -22.14 -25.39 1.76
C ALA A 416 -23.48 -25.50 1.01
N GLU A 417 -24.28 -24.46 1.01
CA GLU A 417 -25.55 -24.44 0.26
C GLU A 417 -25.31 -24.44 -1.25
N PHE A 418 -24.32 -23.69 -1.74
CA PHE A 418 -23.92 -23.70 -3.15
C PHE A 418 -23.48 -25.11 -3.59
N GLU A 419 -22.63 -25.78 -2.78
CA GLU A 419 -22.21 -27.15 -3.05
C GLU A 419 -23.38 -28.14 -3.02
N ARG A 420 -24.31 -27.99 -2.04
CA ARG A 420 -25.50 -28.83 -1.94
C ARG A 420 -26.35 -28.74 -3.21
N LYS A 421 -26.64 -27.51 -3.68
CA LYS A 421 -27.42 -27.25 -4.91
C LYS A 421 -26.72 -27.86 -6.14
N ASN A 422 -25.41 -27.66 -6.26
CA ASN A 422 -24.60 -28.22 -7.35
C ASN A 422 -24.62 -29.76 -7.36
N LYS A 423 -24.44 -30.40 -6.20
CA LYS A 423 -24.52 -31.87 -6.06
C LYS A 423 -25.91 -32.40 -6.41
N ALA A 424 -26.97 -31.65 -6.08
CA ALA A 424 -28.36 -31.98 -6.43
C ALA A 424 -28.70 -31.67 -7.90
N LYS A 425 -27.78 -31.05 -8.66
CA LYS A 425 -27.99 -30.58 -10.04
C LYS A 425 -29.17 -29.61 -10.17
N GLU A 426 -29.44 -28.83 -9.14
CA GLU A 426 -30.43 -27.76 -9.17
C GLU A 426 -29.98 -26.67 -10.16
N LYS A 427 -30.94 -26.06 -10.87
CA LYS A 427 -30.64 -24.91 -11.71
C LYS A 427 -30.46 -23.69 -10.82
N ILE A 428 -29.24 -23.17 -10.76
CA ILE A 428 -28.88 -21.98 -9.98
C ILE A 428 -28.81 -20.78 -10.93
N ASP A 429 -29.52 -19.72 -10.61
CA ASP A 429 -29.26 -18.38 -11.17
C ASP A 429 -28.17 -17.76 -10.30
N LEU A 430 -26.95 -17.66 -10.82
CA LEU A 430 -25.77 -17.23 -10.05
C LEU A 430 -25.93 -15.81 -9.53
N PHE A 431 -26.51 -14.91 -10.31
CA PHE A 431 -26.73 -13.53 -9.87
C PHE A 431 -27.75 -13.42 -8.74
N GLU A 432 -28.89 -14.14 -8.84
CA GLU A 432 -29.87 -14.14 -7.74
C GLU A 432 -29.29 -14.83 -6.50
N PHE A 433 -28.53 -15.89 -6.69
CA PHE A 433 -27.86 -16.59 -5.59
C PHE A 433 -26.76 -15.75 -4.93
N SER A 434 -26.04 -14.94 -5.70
CA SER A 434 -25.01 -14.03 -5.15
C SER A 434 -25.55 -13.01 -4.17
N LYS A 435 -26.85 -12.67 -4.27
CA LYS A 435 -27.52 -11.75 -3.34
C LYS A 435 -27.78 -12.33 -1.95
N GLU A 436 -27.69 -13.66 -1.83
CA GLU A 436 -27.87 -14.36 -0.54
C GLU A 436 -26.61 -14.31 0.35
N VAL A 437 -25.47 -13.89 -0.20
CA VAL A 437 -24.23 -13.74 0.57
C VAL A 437 -24.37 -12.62 1.59
N PRO A 438 -24.06 -12.87 2.89
CA PRO A 438 -24.09 -11.83 3.91
C PRO A 438 -23.18 -10.64 3.57
N SER A 439 -23.54 -9.47 4.04
CA SER A 439 -22.77 -8.24 3.91
C SER A 439 -22.64 -7.60 5.30
N ASN A 440 -21.42 -7.48 5.81
CA ASN A 440 -21.14 -6.94 7.13
C ASN A 440 -19.99 -5.95 7.03
N THR A 441 -20.21 -4.72 7.50
CA THR A 441 -19.16 -3.73 7.70
C THR A 441 -18.20 -4.19 8.80
N LEU A 442 -16.96 -3.73 8.74
CA LEU A 442 -15.90 -4.10 9.67
C LEU A 442 -15.21 -2.84 10.21
N GLU A 443 -14.74 -2.93 11.46
CA GLU A 443 -13.83 -1.93 12.03
C GLU A 443 -12.44 -2.04 11.38
N ASN A 444 -11.80 -0.91 11.18
CA ASN A 444 -10.37 -0.83 10.95
C ASN A 444 -9.63 -0.97 12.28
N PHE A 445 -8.34 -1.27 12.24
CA PHE A 445 -7.54 -1.34 13.46
C PHE A 445 -6.40 -0.35 13.44
N ILE A 446 -6.14 0.26 14.61
CA ILE A 446 -4.90 0.98 14.88
C ILE A 446 -4.28 0.43 16.16
N TYR A 447 -2.98 0.13 16.09
CA TYR A 447 -2.20 -0.43 17.19
C TYR A 447 -1.04 0.50 17.49
N ASN A 448 -0.97 0.97 18.73
CA ASN A 448 0.17 1.73 19.23
C ASN A 448 1.33 0.78 19.55
N ASN A 449 2.52 1.15 19.15
CA ASN A 449 3.75 0.44 19.44
C ASN A 449 4.19 0.71 20.90
N ASN A 450 4.38 -0.33 21.69
CA ASN A 450 4.78 -0.18 23.10
C ASN A 450 6.32 -0.07 23.29
N GLY A 451 7.12 -0.07 22.20
CA GLY A 451 8.57 -0.02 22.23
C GLY A 451 9.26 -1.31 22.73
N ASP A 452 8.52 -2.40 22.88
CA ASP A 452 9.02 -3.69 23.40
C ASP A 452 8.65 -4.89 22.49
N LEU A 453 8.39 -4.64 21.21
CA LEU A 453 7.92 -5.60 20.20
C LEU A 453 6.46 -6.06 20.42
N THR A 454 5.73 -5.43 21.32
CA THR A 454 4.29 -5.63 21.48
C THR A 454 3.52 -4.39 21.05
N PHE A 455 2.27 -4.57 20.65
CA PHE A 455 1.40 -3.50 20.21
C PHE A 455 0.07 -3.54 20.96
N SER A 456 -0.47 -2.37 21.27
CA SER A 456 -1.75 -2.21 21.97
C SER A 456 -2.82 -1.71 21.01
N ASN A 457 -3.92 -2.46 20.85
CA ASN A 457 -5.05 -1.99 20.06
C ASN A 457 -5.65 -0.72 20.69
N LYS A 458 -5.68 0.36 19.93
CA LYS A 458 -6.17 1.69 20.33
C LYS A 458 -7.38 2.16 19.52
N THR A 459 -7.99 1.31 18.72
CA THR A 459 -9.06 1.66 17.78
C THR A 459 -10.18 2.47 18.44
N GLU A 460 -10.76 1.96 19.54
CA GLU A 460 -11.81 2.67 20.28
C GLU A 460 -11.25 3.90 21.04
N GLU A 461 -10.10 3.74 21.69
CA GLU A 461 -9.49 4.81 22.51
C GLU A 461 -9.09 6.02 21.66
N TRP A 462 -8.60 5.79 20.45
CA TRP A 462 -8.19 6.85 19.53
C TRP A 462 -9.32 7.34 18.61
N GLY A 463 -10.56 6.85 18.76
CA GLY A 463 -11.75 7.33 18.04
C GLY A 463 -11.88 6.85 16.60
N MET A 464 -11.36 5.65 16.28
CA MET A 464 -11.35 5.07 14.93
C MET A 464 -12.24 3.83 14.79
N ASP A 465 -13.27 3.70 15.63
CA ASP A 465 -14.19 2.57 15.71
C ASP A 465 -15.33 2.56 14.68
N GLN A 466 -15.21 3.36 13.62
CA GLN A 466 -16.19 3.40 12.55
C GLN A 466 -16.06 2.16 11.66
N GLU A 467 -17.19 1.50 11.41
CA GLU A 467 -17.26 0.37 10.50
C GLU A 467 -17.52 0.82 9.05
N SER A 468 -16.83 0.21 8.10
CA SER A 468 -17.07 0.40 6.67
C SER A 468 -16.58 -0.82 5.86
N PHE A 469 -16.55 -0.68 4.54
CA PHE A 469 -15.79 -1.53 3.63
C PHE A 469 -14.55 -0.75 3.19
N SER A 470 -13.49 -0.82 3.99
CA SER A 470 -12.27 -0.02 3.84
C SER A 470 -11.19 -0.78 3.06
N PHE A 471 -10.48 -0.07 2.16
CA PHE A 471 -9.48 -0.65 1.28
C PHE A 471 -8.17 0.14 1.32
N GLY A 472 -7.82 0.87 0.25
CA GLY A 472 -6.62 1.67 0.21
C GLY A 472 -6.61 2.75 1.30
N ALA A 473 -5.45 3.00 1.87
CA ALA A 473 -5.26 4.06 2.85
C ALA A 473 -3.93 4.79 2.62
N SER A 474 -3.90 6.06 3.01
CA SER A 474 -2.72 6.91 2.93
C SER A 474 -2.66 7.83 4.14
N TYR A 475 -1.50 8.41 4.38
CA TYR A 475 -1.29 9.39 5.46
C TYR A 475 -0.53 10.61 4.95
N ALA A 476 -0.77 11.73 5.58
CA ALA A 476 -0.04 12.97 5.40
C ALA A 476 -0.36 13.97 6.53
N ASP A 477 0.49 14.94 6.71
CA ASP A 477 0.20 16.13 7.53
C ASP A 477 -0.62 17.13 6.68
N LEU A 478 -1.98 17.00 6.73
CA LEU A 478 -2.91 17.71 5.84
C LEU A 478 -3.14 19.18 6.22
N ASP A 479 -2.89 19.56 7.47
CA ASP A 479 -3.07 20.94 7.92
C ASP A 479 -1.77 21.58 8.45
N ASN A 480 -0.63 20.91 8.23
CA ASN A 480 0.70 21.37 8.60
C ASN A 480 0.86 21.65 10.10
N ASP A 481 0.19 20.85 10.96
CA ASP A 481 0.33 20.98 12.41
C ASP A 481 1.37 20.00 13.01
N GLY A 482 1.89 19.08 12.17
CA GLY A 482 3.03 18.21 12.47
C GLY A 482 2.66 16.88 13.05
N ASP A 483 1.40 16.50 13.02
CA ASP A 483 0.98 15.12 13.19
C ASP A 483 0.47 14.53 11.85
N LEU A 484 0.47 13.22 11.73
CA LEU A 484 0.09 12.56 10.49
C LEU A 484 -1.39 12.17 10.53
N ASP A 485 -2.15 12.75 9.62
CA ASP A 485 -3.56 12.45 9.39
C ASP A 485 -3.71 11.19 8.55
N LEU A 486 -4.89 10.56 8.58
CA LEU A 486 -5.17 9.34 7.85
C LEU A 486 -6.35 9.49 6.91
N ILE A 487 -6.18 8.98 5.69
CA ILE A 487 -7.20 8.97 4.63
C ILE A 487 -7.46 7.52 4.21
N VAL A 488 -8.74 7.11 4.13
CA VAL A 488 -9.14 5.74 3.78
C VAL A 488 -10.19 5.74 2.68
N ASN A 489 -9.94 5.03 1.59
CA ASN A 489 -10.91 4.82 0.52
C ASN A 489 -11.88 3.69 0.90
N ASN A 490 -13.18 3.98 0.89
CA ASN A 490 -14.24 3.04 1.26
C ASN A 490 -15.11 2.69 0.05
N ASN A 491 -15.52 1.43 -0.07
CA ASN A 491 -16.57 1.05 -1.02
C ASN A 491 -17.95 1.36 -0.46
N ASN A 492 -18.80 1.90 -1.31
CA ASN A 492 -20.23 2.21 -1.03
C ASN A 492 -20.44 3.20 0.12
N ASP A 493 -19.39 3.93 0.50
CA ASP A 493 -19.43 4.97 1.52
C ASP A 493 -18.48 6.11 1.14
N PHE A 494 -18.54 7.21 1.90
CA PHE A 494 -17.56 8.28 1.79
C PHE A 494 -16.19 7.81 2.30
N PRO A 495 -15.08 8.35 1.77
CA PRO A 495 -13.76 8.12 2.36
C PRO A 495 -13.74 8.57 3.82
N PHE A 496 -13.04 7.83 4.67
CA PHE A 496 -12.73 8.34 5.99
C PHE A 496 -11.56 9.33 5.90
N LEU A 497 -11.74 10.47 6.51
CA LEU A 497 -10.72 11.49 6.68
C LEU A 497 -10.58 11.73 8.19
N TYR A 498 -9.47 11.27 8.77
CA TYR A 498 -9.21 11.37 10.19
C TYR A 498 -8.14 12.43 10.45
N LYS A 499 -8.56 13.53 11.11
CA LYS A 499 -7.62 14.49 11.67
C LYS A 499 -7.01 13.92 12.94
N ASN A 500 -5.70 13.83 12.96
CA ASN A 500 -4.93 13.48 14.15
C ASN A 500 -4.91 14.64 15.15
N GLN A 501 -4.62 14.37 16.40
CA GLN A 501 -4.52 15.35 17.50
C GLN A 501 -3.28 15.10 18.37
N ALA A 502 -2.29 14.39 17.84
CA ALA A 502 -1.05 14.14 18.54
C ALA A 502 -0.30 15.48 18.75
N ASN A 503 0.28 15.64 19.92
CA ASN A 503 0.96 16.89 20.31
C ASN A 503 2.43 16.66 20.67
N GLY A 504 3.03 15.56 20.21
CA GLY A 504 4.46 15.24 20.36
C GLY A 504 5.35 16.17 19.55
N ASN A 505 6.65 16.18 19.86
CA ASN A 505 7.62 16.84 19.03
C ASN A 505 7.91 16.01 17.77
N TYR A 506 8.24 16.66 16.65
CA TYR A 506 8.51 15.98 15.39
C TYR A 506 9.62 16.67 14.59
N LEU A 507 10.13 15.95 13.61
CA LEU A 507 11.03 16.45 12.57
C LEU A 507 10.49 16.01 11.20
N LYS A 508 10.11 16.96 10.35
CA LYS A 508 9.71 16.71 8.95
C LYS A 508 10.88 17.07 8.03
N LEU A 509 11.26 16.17 7.15
CA LEU A 509 12.35 16.35 6.18
C LEU A 509 11.79 16.31 4.76
N SER A 510 12.00 17.41 4.03
CA SER A 510 11.80 17.50 2.59
C SER A 510 13.16 17.44 1.90
N PHE A 511 13.26 16.79 0.77
CA PHE A 511 14.52 16.58 0.07
C PHE A 511 14.50 17.25 -1.30
N ILE A 512 15.69 17.65 -1.76
CA ILE A 512 15.92 18.09 -3.13
C ILE A 512 17.06 17.22 -3.68
N GLY A 513 16.72 16.35 -4.60
CA GLY A 513 17.61 15.38 -5.23
C GLY A 513 18.28 15.89 -6.51
N PRO A 514 18.89 14.96 -7.27
CA PRO A 514 19.40 15.25 -8.61
C PRO A 514 18.26 15.59 -9.58
N SER A 515 18.62 16.09 -10.77
CA SER A 515 17.65 16.51 -11.78
C SER A 515 16.71 15.40 -12.24
N GLU A 516 17.16 14.16 -12.20
CA GLU A 516 16.41 12.99 -12.66
C GLU A 516 15.50 12.39 -11.56
N ASN A 517 15.68 12.79 -10.30
CA ASN A 517 14.89 12.37 -9.13
C ASN A 517 14.82 13.51 -8.11
N ILE A 518 14.09 14.57 -8.46
CA ILE A 518 14.06 15.82 -7.69
C ILE A 518 13.55 15.61 -6.26
N PHE A 519 12.57 14.73 -6.08
CA PHE A 519 12.00 14.39 -4.77
C PHE A 519 12.86 13.42 -3.95
N SER A 520 14.01 12.97 -4.50
CA SER A 520 14.95 12.06 -3.82
C SER A 520 14.31 10.75 -3.36
N PHE A 521 13.40 10.15 -4.13
CA PHE A 521 12.86 8.83 -3.79
C PHE A 521 13.98 7.81 -3.65
N GLY A 522 13.92 6.98 -2.60
CA GLY A 522 14.98 6.08 -2.19
C GLY A 522 16.00 6.68 -1.22
N VAL A 523 15.88 7.97 -0.85
CA VAL A 523 16.76 8.57 0.16
C VAL A 523 16.53 7.92 1.52
N LYS A 524 17.63 7.71 2.25
CA LYS A 524 17.66 7.14 3.60
C LYS A 524 18.08 8.22 4.58
N ALA A 525 17.35 8.35 5.68
CA ALA A 525 17.65 9.31 6.73
C ALA A 525 17.73 8.62 8.09
N ILE A 526 18.65 9.08 8.92
CA ILE A 526 18.81 8.61 10.30
C ILE A 526 18.75 9.82 11.22
N ALA A 527 17.78 9.84 12.12
CA ALA A 527 17.70 10.83 13.18
C ALA A 527 18.24 10.24 14.49
N TYR A 528 19.06 10.99 15.21
CA TYR A 528 19.59 10.63 16.52
C TYR A 528 18.97 11.53 17.57
N TYR A 529 18.14 10.98 18.43
CA TYR A 529 17.44 11.72 19.46
C TYR A 529 17.38 10.92 20.78
N ASP A 530 17.63 11.56 21.89
CA ASP A 530 17.63 11.01 23.29
C ASP A 530 18.36 9.65 23.49
N GLY A 531 19.30 9.34 22.62
CA GLY A 531 20.10 8.11 22.65
C GLY A 531 19.55 6.98 21.79
N GLU A 532 18.41 7.20 21.15
CA GLU A 532 17.79 6.32 20.17
C GLU A 532 18.24 6.68 18.73
N THR A 533 18.06 5.74 17.82
CA THR A 533 18.38 5.88 16.40
C THR A 533 17.11 5.59 15.61
N HIS A 534 16.60 6.57 14.89
CA HIS A 534 15.39 6.44 14.08
C HIS A 534 15.77 6.39 12.61
N TYR A 535 15.50 5.29 11.94
CA TYR A 535 15.79 5.08 10.52
C TYR A 535 14.50 5.22 9.68
N SER A 536 14.59 5.83 8.51
CA SER A 536 13.49 5.89 7.56
C SER A 536 13.99 6.03 6.12
N GLU A 537 13.23 5.47 5.18
CA GLU A 537 13.43 5.58 3.74
C GLU A 537 12.25 6.30 3.09
N LEU A 538 12.52 7.16 2.11
CA LEU A 538 11.47 7.83 1.35
C LEU A 538 11.02 6.96 0.19
N THR A 539 9.93 6.23 0.42
CA THR A 539 9.25 5.40 -0.58
C THR A 539 7.77 5.77 -0.59
N PRO A 540 7.30 6.53 -1.60
CA PRO A 540 5.95 7.09 -1.56
C PRO A 540 4.85 6.04 -1.77
N VAL A 541 5.13 4.91 -2.43
CA VAL A 541 4.15 3.84 -2.65
C VAL A 541 4.20 2.86 -1.49
N ARG A 542 3.13 2.82 -0.69
CA ARG A 542 3.05 2.04 0.55
C ARG A 542 1.65 1.46 0.75
N GLY A 543 1.57 0.45 1.63
CA GLY A 543 0.31 -0.12 2.06
C GLY A 543 -0.37 -0.97 0.98
N TYR A 544 -1.55 -0.55 0.55
CA TYR A 544 -2.36 -1.22 -0.45
C TYR A 544 -2.85 -0.23 -1.50
N GLN A 545 -2.39 -0.37 -2.73
CA GLN A 545 -2.83 0.42 -3.88
C GLN A 545 -2.67 1.96 -3.71
N SER A 546 -1.86 2.42 -2.75
CA SER A 546 -1.85 3.83 -2.32
C SER A 546 -0.46 4.46 -2.40
N SER A 547 -0.45 5.79 -2.32
CA SER A 547 0.76 6.60 -2.27
C SER A 547 0.63 7.64 -1.17
N VAL A 548 1.70 7.85 -0.40
CA VAL A 548 1.78 8.75 0.76
C VAL A 548 2.55 10.02 0.43
N GLU A 549 2.60 10.98 1.35
CA GLU A 549 3.33 12.23 1.14
C GLU A 549 4.83 12.03 0.84
N THR A 550 5.44 12.98 0.13
CA THR A 550 6.84 12.94 -0.33
C THR A 550 7.85 13.48 0.70
N ASN A 551 7.53 13.39 1.98
CA ASN A 551 8.38 13.82 3.09
C ASN A 551 8.66 12.67 4.05
N LEU A 552 9.78 12.72 4.76
CA LEU A 552 10.02 11.84 5.90
C LEU A 552 9.60 12.54 7.19
N HIS A 553 8.89 11.78 8.04
CA HIS A 553 8.44 12.22 9.35
C HIS A 553 9.09 11.39 10.45
N PHE A 554 9.58 12.05 11.50
CA PHE A 554 10.13 11.45 12.69
C PHE A 554 9.46 12.05 13.92
N GLY A 555 8.74 11.26 14.70
CA GLY A 555 8.32 11.63 16.04
C GLY A 555 9.52 11.67 16.99
N LEU A 556 9.48 12.58 17.95
CA LEU A 556 10.58 12.83 18.88
C LEU A 556 10.10 12.86 20.35
N GLY A 557 8.83 12.48 20.62
CA GLY A 557 8.22 12.39 21.95
C GLY A 557 7.84 13.73 22.60
#